data_0a3e50b64ccc1f0aaf5c045e85c0c740
#
_entry.id   0a3e50b64ccc1f0aaf5c045e85c0c740
#
_cell.length_a   1.000
_cell.length_b   1.000
_cell.length_c   1.000
_cell.angle_alpha   90.00
_cell.angle_beta   90.00
_cell.angle_gamma   90.00
#
_symmetry.space_group_name_H-M   'P 1'
#
loop_
_entity.id
_entity.type
_entity.pdbx_description
1 polymer ?
#
loop_
_entity_poly.entity_id
_entity_poly.type
_entity_poly.pdbx_seq_one_letter_code
_entity_poly.pdbx_strand_id
1 'polypeptide(L)'
;MDNFFLSFISMLFCSSFLAIILHWCRKGGYDTKGTGIICMSIIYLFFFIRMLLPFDIGIGKAIQMPQIFNDIYKLIVLKELSFVTIKFSVADFFVYIWFSIGGYKIIQFINQYCKVIKNIDFSDEINSLQVKDVLYNIEKRFKRKMSISLFESNSVQVPMAVGIIKKRIIIPKREYTDNQIYNILLHEMTHFHNYDLHIKLLGKICCCVFWWNPLSYLIFKDMNQFLEIRCDLSAVRFMSNMEKADYLKTIVSVLQNVNKKNYTPNYSIATLDGGALEKDLLERFTIISKS
;
A
#
# COMPACT_ATOMS: atom_id res chain seq x y z
N MET A 1 -10.88 -21.65 -23.38
CA MET A 1 -9.59 -21.45 -22.71
C MET A 1 -8.67 -20.50 -23.47
N ASP A 2 -8.72 -20.53 -24.80
CA ASP A 2 -7.83 -19.71 -25.65
C ASP A 2 -7.94 -18.19 -25.41
N ASN A 3 -9.15 -17.68 -25.26
CA ASN A 3 -9.35 -16.25 -24.99
C ASN A 3 -8.81 -15.82 -23.62
N PHE A 4 -8.90 -16.69 -22.59
CA PHE A 4 -8.40 -16.38 -21.24
C PHE A 4 -6.87 -16.24 -21.21
N PHE A 5 -6.16 -17.12 -21.88
CA PHE A 5 -4.69 -17.08 -21.93
C PHE A 5 -4.18 -15.83 -22.64
N LEU A 6 -4.80 -15.46 -23.77
CA LEU A 6 -4.46 -14.23 -24.49
C LEU A 6 -4.78 -12.99 -23.67
N SER A 7 -5.93 -12.96 -22.99
CA SER A 7 -6.32 -11.88 -22.07
C SER A 7 -5.33 -11.75 -20.92
N PHE A 8 -4.87 -12.87 -20.37
CA PHE A 8 -3.89 -12.89 -19.30
C PHE A 8 -2.54 -12.32 -19.74
N ILE A 9 -2.04 -12.73 -20.91
CA ILE A 9 -0.80 -12.18 -21.47
C ILE A 9 -0.95 -10.67 -21.74
N SER A 10 -2.05 -10.24 -22.36
CA SER A 10 -2.30 -8.82 -22.63
C SER A 10 -2.36 -8.00 -21.34
N MET A 11 -3.00 -8.55 -20.30
CA MET A 11 -3.03 -7.95 -18.97
C MET A 11 -1.63 -7.76 -18.39
N LEU A 12 -0.75 -8.76 -18.49
CA LEU A 12 0.62 -8.68 -18.01
C LEU A 12 1.44 -7.61 -18.75
N PHE A 13 1.35 -7.57 -20.07
CA PHE A 13 2.07 -6.56 -20.87
C PHE A 13 1.54 -5.16 -20.57
N CYS A 14 0.23 -4.94 -20.60
CA CYS A 14 -0.37 -3.64 -20.33
C CYS A 14 -0.09 -3.16 -18.90
N SER A 15 -0.18 -4.06 -17.90
CA SER A 15 0.12 -3.69 -16.52
C SER A 15 1.60 -3.39 -16.32
N SER A 16 2.50 -4.15 -16.96
CA SER A 16 3.94 -3.89 -16.89
C SER A 16 4.32 -2.55 -17.52
N PHE A 17 3.75 -2.24 -18.67
CA PHE A 17 3.94 -0.94 -19.34
C PHE A 17 3.40 0.22 -18.51
N LEU A 18 2.19 0.07 -17.97
CA LEU A 18 1.60 1.07 -17.08
C LEU A 18 2.42 1.26 -15.80
N ALA A 19 2.99 0.18 -15.25
CA ALA A 19 3.88 0.25 -14.10
C ALA A 19 5.12 1.13 -14.37
N ILE A 20 5.74 0.96 -15.51
CA ILE A 20 6.91 1.75 -15.91
C ILE A 20 6.52 3.23 -16.05
N ILE A 21 5.39 3.52 -16.71
CA ILE A 21 4.89 4.89 -16.86
C ILE A 21 4.61 5.52 -15.49
N LEU A 22 3.91 4.81 -14.58
CA LEU A 22 3.61 5.31 -13.24
C LEU A 22 4.87 5.62 -12.45
N HIS A 23 5.87 4.73 -12.51
CA HIS A 23 7.17 4.96 -11.87
C HIS A 23 7.86 6.22 -12.39
N TRP A 24 7.86 6.42 -13.72
CA TRP A 24 8.42 7.61 -14.35
C TRP A 24 7.65 8.89 -14.00
N CYS A 25 6.32 8.85 -14.06
CA CYS A 25 5.48 9.98 -13.67
C CYS A 25 5.72 10.39 -12.21
N ARG A 26 5.88 9.41 -11.30
CA ARG A 26 6.20 9.70 -9.90
C ARG A 26 7.56 10.38 -9.75
N LYS A 27 8.59 9.88 -10.44
CA LYS A 27 9.94 10.46 -10.38
C LYS A 27 10.08 11.80 -11.08
N GLY A 28 9.34 12.00 -12.18
CA GLY A 28 9.37 13.24 -12.97
C GLY A 28 8.70 14.44 -12.28
N GLY A 29 8.06 14.21 -11.14
CA GLY A 29 7.27 15.19 -10.42
C GLY A 29 5.85 15.28 -10.97
N TYR A 30 4.89 14.91 -10.15
CA TYR A 30 3.46 15.11 -10.43
C TYR A 30 2.98 16.38 -9.75
N ASP A 31 1.90 16.96 -10.27
CA ASP A 31 1.26 18.11 -9.64
C ASP A 31 0.79 17.73 -8.23
N THR A 32 1.42 18.31 -7.22
CA THR A 32 1.09 18.11 -5.80
C THR A 32 -0.16 18.89 -5.38
N LYS A 33 -0.73 19.69 -6.29
CA LYS A 33 -2.03 20.34 -6.09
C LYS A 33 -3.14 19.28 -6.19
N GLY A 34 -4.22 19.51 -5.49
CA GLY A 34 -5.28 18.51 -5.20
C GLY A 34 -5.74 17.61 -6.35
N THR A 35 -5.81 18.12 -7.59
CA THR A 35 -6.22 17.33 -8.78
C THR A 35 -5.19 16.26 -9.15
N GLY A 36 -3.90 16.58 -9.15
CA GLY A 36 -2.83 15.63 -9.47
C GLY A 36 -2.78 14.46 -8.49
N ILE A 37 -2.96 14.74 -7.20
CA ILE A 37 -3.00 13.72 -6.14
C ILE A 37 -4.17 12.76 -6.33
N ILE A 38 -5.36 13.29 -6.64
CA ILE A 38 -6.55 12.47 -6.87
C ILE A 38 -6.34 11.59 -8.12
N CYS A 39 -5.86 12.17 -9.22
CA CYS A 39 -5.59 11.42 -10.45
C CYS A 39 -4.59 10.27 -10.20
N MET A 40 -3.47 10.53 -9.54
CA MET A 40 -2.49 9.50 -9.21
C MET A 40 -3.08 8.39 -8.33
N SER A 41 -3.91 8.74 -7.32
CA SER A 41 -4.58 7.76 -6.47
C SER A 41 -5.49 6.83 -7.27
N ILE A 42 -6.27 7.39 -8.21
CA ILE A 42 -7.18 6.64 -9.08
C ILE A 42 -6.37 5.73 -10.01
N ILE A 43 -5.27 6.21 -10.58
CA ILE A 43 -4.44 5.44 -11.50
C ILE A 43 -3.79 4.24 -10.77
N TYR A 44 -3.27 4.41 -9.54
CA TYR A 44 -2.75 3.30 -8.73
C TYR A 44 -3.84 2.28 -8.42
N LEU A 45 -5.04 2.73 -8.03
CA LEU A 45 -6.16 1.84 -7.75
C LEU A 45 -6.57 1.07 -9.02
N PHE A 46 -6.70 1.76 -10.15
CA PHE A 46 -7.03 1.15 -11.44
C PHE A 46 -5.95 0.14 -11.87
N PHE A 47 -4.67 0.46 -11.66
CA PHE A 47 -3.57 -0.45 -11.93
C PHE A 47 -3.71 -1.77 -11.17
N PHE A 48 -3.97 -1.73 -9.86
CA PHE A 48 -4.12 -2.94 -9.08
C PHE A 48 -5.38 -3.73 -9.43
N ILE A 49 -6.50 -3.06 -9.70
CA ILE A 49 -7.73 -3.72 -10.17
C ILE A 49 -7.47 -4.39 -11.50
N ARG A 50 -6.86 -3.70 -12.46
CA ARG A 50 -6.54 -4.24 -13.78
C ARG A 50 -5.56 -5.41 -13.70
N MET A 51 -4.64 -5.37 -12.75
CA MET A 51 -3.68 -6.45 -12.53
C MET A 51 -4.34 -7.72 -11.98
N LEU A 52 -5.40 -7.59 -11.16
CA LEU A 52 -6.11 -8.73 -10.58
C LEU A 52 -7.19 -9.29 -11.51
N LEU A 53 -7.78 -8.48 -12.36
CA LEU A 53 -8.92 -8.86 -13.19
C LEU A 53 -8.54 -8.76 -14.67
N PRO A 54 -8.44 -9.91 -15.37
CA PRO A 54 -8.16 -9.96 -16.80
C PRO A 54 -9.39 -9.58 -17.62
N PHE A 55 -9.77 -8.29 -17.60
CA PHE A 55 -10.83 -7.78 -18.46
C PHE A 55 -10.31 -7.55 -19.87
N ASP A 56 -10.91 -8.19 -20.86
CA ASP A 56 -10.75 -7.81 -22.25
C ASP A 56 -11.63 -6.61 -22.54
N ILE A 57 -11.00 -5.47 -22.72
CA ILE A 57 -11.66 -4.33 -23.36
C ILE A 57 -11.61 -4.63 -24.86
N GLY A 58 -12.70 -5.12 -25.43
CA GLY A 58 -12.81 -5.51 -26.84
C GLY A 58 -12.61 -4.38 -27.86
N ILE A 59 -11.77 -3.39 -27.52
CA ILE A 59 -11.40 -2.23 -28.36
C ILE A 59 -10.05 -2.56 -29.01
N GLY A 60 -10.03 -3.53 -29.91
CA GLY A 60 -8.80 -3.82 -30.63
C GLY A 60 -9.04 -4.68 -31.83
N LYS A 61 -8.42 -4.35 -32.98
CA LYS A 61 -8.30 -5.27 -34.10
C LYS A 61 -7.39 -6.42 -33.67
N ALA A 62 -7.83 -7.66 -33.92
CA ALA A 62 -6.97 -8.82 -33.70
C ALA A 62 -5.67 -8.66 -34.51
N ILE A 63 -4.56 -8.56 -33.81
CA ILE A 63 -3.22 -8.57 -34.44
C ILE A 63 -2.87 -10.03 -34.70
N GLN A 64 -2.58 -10.39 -35.94
CA GLN A 64 -2.09 -11.73 -36.27
C GLN A 64 -0.74 -11.93 -35.60
N MET A 65 -0.67 -12.92 -34.70
CA MET A 65 0.58 -13.28 -34.04
C MET A 65 1.58 -13.87 -35.04
N PRO A 66 2.88 -13.54 -34.93
CA PRO A 66 3.93 -14.22 -35.68
C PRO A 66 3.89 -15.74 -35.44
N GLN A 67 4.26 -16.53 -36.44
CA GLN A 67 4.18 -18.01 -36.41
C GLN A 67 4.90 -18.62 -35.20
N ILE A 68 6.05 -18.06 -34.79
CA ILE A 68 6.80 -18.49 -33.62
C ILE A 68 5.93 -18.51 -32.35
N PHE A 69 5.12 -17.46 -32.15
CA PHE A 69 4.22 -17.41 -30.97
C PHE A 69 3.07 -18.42 -31.08
N ASN A 70 2.57 -18.70 -32.30
CA ASN A 70 1.58 -19.74 -32.52
C ASN A 70 2.12 -21.15 -32.23
N ASP A 71 3.37 -21.42 -32.57
CA ASP A 71 4.00 -22.72 -32.31
C ASP A 71 4.29 -22.91 -30.83
N ILE A 72 4.77 -21.86 -30.12
CA ILE A 72 4.92 -21.86 -28.67
C ILE A 72 3.55 -22.05 -27.97
N TYR A 73 2.52 -21.36 -28.44
CA TYR A 73 1.17 -21.49 -27.94
C TYR A 73 0.64 -22.93 -28.07
N LYS A 74 0.80 -23.55 -29.25
CA LYS A 74 0.42 -24.94 -29.49
C LYS A 74 1.16 -25.90 -28.56
N LEU A 75 2.45 -25.68 -28.35
CA LEU A 75 3.27 -26.53 -27.48
C LEU A 75 2.84 -26.43 -26.00
N ILE A 76 2.54 -25.23 -25.53
CA ILE A 76 2.27 -24.96 -24.09
C ILE A 76 0.81 -25.20 -23.74
N VAL A 77 -0.11 -24.79 -24.60
CA VAL A 77 -1.55 -24.78 -24.30
C VAL A 77 -2.29 -25.98 -24.90
N LEU A 78 -1.99 -26.34 -26.18
CA LEU A 78 -2.73 -27.37 -26.89
C LEU A 78 -2.15 -28.77 -26.74
N LYS A 79 -0.86 -28.90 -26.38
CA LYS A 79 -0.24 -30.22 -26.19
C LYS A 79 -0.73 -30.83 -24.86
N GLU A 80 -1.68 -31.75 -24.95
CA GLU A 80 -2.15 -32.50 -23.81
C GLU A 80 -1.14 -33.58 -23.41
N LEU A 81 -0.78 -33.59 -22.13
CA LEU A 81 -0.03 -34.67 -21.51
C LEU A 81 -1.04 -35.54 -20.79
N SER A 82 -1.13 -36.84 -21.17
CA SER A 82 -2.01 -37.78 -20.51
C SER A 82 -1.22 -38.58 -19.47
N PHE A 83 -1.62 -38.47 -18.20
CA PHE A 83 -1.10 -39.31 -17.12
C PHE A 83 -2.26 -40.12 -16.56
N VAL A 84 -2.30 -41.41 -16.86
CA VAL A 84 -3.36 -42.36 -16.50
C VAL A 84 -4.73 -41.95 -17.08
N THR A 85 -5.54 -41.20 -16.34
CA THR A 85 -6.90 -40.75 -16.73
C THR A 85 -7.05 -39.24 -16.80
N ILE A 86 -6.04 -38.51 -16.32
CA ILE A 86 -6.10 -37.03 -16.26
C ILE A 86 -5.31 -36.43 -17.43
N LYS A 87 -6.02 -35.64 -18.24
CA LYS A 87 -5.42 -34.85 -19.32
C LYS A 87 -5.17 -33.46 -18.79
N PHE A 88 -3.93 -32.99 -18.85
CA PHE A 88 -3.55 -31.63 -18.50
C PHE A 88 -2.55 -31.08 -19.50
N SER A 89 -2.60 -29.79 -19.72
CA SER A 89 -1.61 -29.07 -20.55
C SER A 89 -0.44 -28.60 -19.69
N VAL A 90 0.67 -28.26 -20.34
CA VAL A 90 1.80 -27.62 -19.66
C VAL A 90 1.37 -26.31 -19.02
N ALA A 91 0.44 -25.59 -19.65
CA ALA A 91 -0.13 -24.34 -19.12
C ALA A 91 -0.87 -24.59 -17.79
N ASP A 92 -1.66 -25.66 -17.69
CA ASP A 92 -2.38 -26.00 -16.45
C ASP A 92 -1.41 -26.24 -15.29
N PHE A 93 -0.29 -26.92 -15.55
CA PHE A 93 0.74 -27.16 -14.55
C PHE A 93 1.33 -25.84 -14.01
N PHE A 94 1.64 -24.87 -14.89
CA PHE A 94 2.13 -23.55 -14.48
C PHE A 94 1.07 -22.77 -13.70
N VAL A 95 -0.19 -22.84 -14.09
CA VAL A 95 -1.31 -22.21 -13.41
C VAL A 95 -1.46 -22.76 -11.99
N TYR A 96 -1.41 -24.09 -11.81
CA TYR A 96 -1.47 -24.70 -10.48
C TYR A 96 -0.31 -24.29 -9.59
N ILE A 97 0.93 -24.27 -10.10
CA ILE A 97 2.10 -23.81 -9.35
C ILE A 97 1.91 -22.33 -8.95
N TRP A 98 1.47 -21.51 -9.89
CA TRP A 98 1.25 -20.08 -9.64
C TRP A 98 0.24 -19.83 -8.52
N PHE A 99 -0.92 -20.48 -8.59
CA PHE A 99 -1.94 -20.37 -7.54
C PHE A 99 -1.48 -20.96 -6.20
N SER A 100 -0.75 -22.07 -6.22
CA SER A 100 -0.24 -22.69 -4.99
C SER A 100 0.75 -21.78 -4.27
N ILE A 101 1.73 -21.22 -4.99
CA ILE A 101 2.72 -20.31 -4.41
C ILE A 101 2.06 -18.97 -4.02
N GLY A 102 1.15 -18.43 -4.84
CA GLY A 102 0.40 -17.23 -4.53
C GLY A 102 -0.45 -17.40 -3.26
N GLY A 103 -1.18 -18.49 -3.17
CA GLY A 103 -1.97 -18.86 -1.99
C GLY A 103 -1.12 -19.02 -0.74
N TYR A 104 0.01 -19.73 -0.84
CA TYR A 104 0.98 -19.84 0.26
C TYR A 104 1.47 -18.46 0.75
N LYS A 105 1.82 -17.55 -0.18
CA LYS A 105 2.26 -16.20 0.17
C LYS A 105 1.15 -15.36 0.82
N ILE A 106 -0.10 -15.51 0.40
CA ILE A 106 -1.24 -14.85 1.04
C ILE A 106 -1.42 -15.38 2.47
N ILE A 107 -1.37 -16.70 2.66
CA ILE A 107 -1.47 -17.31 4.00
C ILE A 107 -0.31 -16.83 4.88
N GLN A 108 0.91 -16.83 4.36
CA GLN A 108 2.09 -16.33 5.07
C GLN A 108 1.91 -14.86 5.49
N PHE A 109 1.39 -14.02 4.60
CA PHE A 109 1.10 -12.63 4.88
C PHE A 109 0.04 -12.47 5.98
N ILE A 110 -1.07 -13.21 5.91
CA ILE A 110 -2.13 -13.19 6.94
C ILE A 110 -1.55 -13.63 8.30
N ASN A 111 -0.77 -14.71 8.33
CA ASN A 111 -0.15 -15.21 9.55
C ASN A 111 0.81 -14.19 10.16
N GLN A 112 1.63 -13.53 9.34
CA GLN A 112 2.53 -12.45 9.79
C GLN A 112 1.73 -11.29 10.37
N TYR A 113 0.67 -10.86 9.69
CA TYR A 113 -0.20 -9.79 10.18
C TYR A 113 -0.87 -10.15 11.52
N CYS A 114 -1.45 -11.34 11.62
CA CYS A 114 -2.05 -11.83 12.85
C CYS A 114 -1.04 -11.92 13.99
N LYS A 115 0.20 -12.38 13.70
CA LYS A 115 1.28 -12.43 14.69
C LYS A 115 1.64 -11.04 15.20
N VAL A 116 1.75 -10.07 14.30
CA VAL A 116 2.02 -8.68 14.67
C VAL A 116 0.92 -8.15 15.59
N ILE A 117 -0.33 -8.28 15.19
CA ILE A 117 -1.48 -7.81 16.00
C ILE A 117 -1.53 -8.50 17.37
N LYS A 118 -1.22 -9.80 17.45
CA LYS A 118 -1.17 -10.52 18.74
C LYS A 118 -0.04 -10.05 19.65
N ASN A 119 1.09 -9.63 19.07
CA ASN A 119 2.24 -9.16 19.83
C ASN A 119 2.09 -7.70 20.31
N ILE A 120 1.11 -6.96 19.80
CA ILE A 120 0.81 -5.62 20.28
C ILE A 120 -0.02 -5.74 21.56
N ASP A 121 0.49 -5.11 22.61
CA ASP A 121 -0.26 -4.99 23.86
C ASP A 121 -1.33 -3.89 23.67
N PHE A 122 -2.59 -4.29 23.83
CA PHE A 122 -3.76 -3.41 23.79
C PHE A 122 -4.34 -3.15 25.19
N SER A 123 -3.57 -3.39 26.24
CA SER A 123 -4.07 -3.20 27.63
C SER A 123 -4.23 -1.73 27.99
N ASP A 124 -3.36 -0.87 27.47
CA ASP A 124 -3.31 0.54 27.84
C ASP A 124 -4.14 1.39 26.82
N GLU A 125 -5.47 1.30 26.89
CA GLU A 125 -6.35 2.16 26.13
C GLU A 125 -6.35 3.58 26.68
N ILE A 126 -6.04 4.57 25.85
CA ILE A 126 -6.04 5.97 26.25
C ILE A 126 -7.46 6.51 26.21
N ASN A 127 -8.01 6.73 27.38
CA ASN A 127 -9.36 7.27 27.56
C ASN A 127 -9.39 8.67 28.19
N SER A 128 -8.24 9.40 28.18
CA SER A 128 -8.19 10.76 28.75
C SER A 128 -9.13 11.72 28.01
N LEU A 129 -9.73 12.65 28.73
CA LEU A 129 -10.63 13.67 28.16
C LEU A 129 -9.90 14.51 27.09
N GLN A 130 -8.65 14.91 27.36
CA GLN A 130 -7.85 15.71 26.44
C GLN A 130 -7.68 15.02 25.08
N VAL A 131 -7.36 13.73 25.05
CA VAL A 131 -7.19 12.97 23.81
C VAL A 131 -8.52 12.77 23.08
N LYS A 132 -9.62 12.58 23.80
CA LYS A 132 -10.96 12.50 23.20
C LYS A 132 -11.35 13.82 22.52
N ASP A 133 -11.01 14.94 23.12
CA ASP A 133 -11.25 16.26 22.54
C ASP A 133 -10.41 16.47 21.26
N VAL A 134 -9.16 16.01 21.26
CA VAL A 134 -8.31 16.03 20.05
C VAL A 134 -8.91 15.19 18.94
N LEU A 135 -9.31 13.95 19.21
CA LEU A 135 -9.95 13.06 18.24
C LEU A 135 -11.24 13.69 17.68
N TYR A 136 -12.08 14.25 18.56
CA TYR A 136 -13.30 14.92 18.14
C TYR A 136 -13.02 16.12 17.21
N ASN A 137 -12.03 16.94 17.54
CA ASN A 137 -11.65 18.09 16.73
C ASN A 137 -11.14 17.67 15.33
N ILE A 138 -10.39 16.58 15.25
CA ILE A 138 -9.92 16.02 13.98
C ILE A 138 -11.10 15.44 13.18
N GLU A 139 -12.02 14.70 13.80
CA GLU A 139 -13.24 14.20 13.15
C GLU A 139 -14.10 15.34 12.58
N LYS A 140 -14.26 16.43 13.32
CA LYS A 140 -14.95 17.64 12.88
C LYS A 140 -14.26 18.27 11.65
N ARG A 141 -12.93 18.29 11.64
CA ARG A 141 -12.14 18.76 10.50
C ARG A 141 -12.40 17.91 9.25
N PHE A 142 -12.48 16.60 9.37
CA PHE A 142 -12.78 15.69 8.27
C PHE A 142 -14.27 15.60 7.92
N LYS A 143 -15.14 16.25 8.69
CA LYS A 143 -16.62 16.14 8.58
C LYS A 143 -17.09 14.68 8.56
N ARG A 144 -16.38 13.81 9.27
CA ARG A 144 -16.61 12.37 9.28
C ARG A 144 -16.31 11.78 10.65
N LYS A 145 -17.32 11.11 11.24
CA LYS A 145 -17.15 10.35 12.47
C LYS A 145 -16.40 9.05 12.18
N MET A 146 -15.32 8.81 12.92
CA MET A 146 -14.50 7.62 12.80
C MET A 146 -14.43 6.96 14.19
N SER A 147 -15.00 5.77 14.34
CA SER A 147 -14.88 5.03 15.61
C SER A 147 -13.45 4.45 15.70
N ILE A 148 -12.56 5.20 16.35
CA ILE A 148 -11.15 4.86 16.51
C ILE A 148 -10.87 4.65 17.98
N SER A 149 -10.23 3.52 18.33
CA SER A 149 -9.65 3.28 19.66
C SER A 149 -8.17 3.60 19.63
N LEU A 150 -7.68 4.31 20.65
CA LEU A 150 -6.28 4.70 20.80
C LEU A 150 -5.62 3.90 21.91
N PHE A 151 -4.45 3.35 21.62
CA PHE A 151 -3.66 2.55 22.55
C PHE A 151 -2.23 3.05 22.67
N GLU A 152 -1.66 2.95 23.87
CA GLU A 152 -0.23 3.05 24.08
C GLU A 152 0.39 1.67 24.18
N SER A 153 1.59 1.50 23.62
CA SER A 153 2.29 0.23 23.70
C SER A 153 3.80 0.39 23.68
N ASN A 154 4.51 -0.37 24.52
CA ASN A 154 5.96 -0.47 24.51
C ASN A 154 6.47 -1.35 23.35
N SER A 155 5.60 -2.12 22.72
CA SER A 155 5.97 -3.04 21.64
C SER A 155 6.13 -2.36 20.27
N VAL A 156 5.71 -1.09 20.15
CA VAL A 156 5.83 -0.31 18.92
C VAL A 156 6.84 0.83 19.09
N GLN A 157 7.59 1.13 18.04
CA GLN A 157 8.57 2.22 18.04
C GLN A 157 8.06 3.49 17.36
N VAL A 158 7.10 3.35 16.47
CA VAL A 158 6.47 4.46 15.73
C VAL A 158 4.95 4.37 15.88
N PRO A 159 4.25 5.51 15.87
CA PRO A 159 2.81 5.53 15.76
C PRO A 159 2.35 4.76 14.53
N MET A 160 1.20 4.12 14.61
CA MET A 160 0.66 3.37 13.48
C MET A 160 -0.86 3.24 13.53
N ALA A 161 -1.48 3.38 12.37
CA ALA A 161 -2.89 3.05 12.13
C ALA A 161 -3.02 1.57 11.76
N VAL A 162 -3.83 0.81 12.49
CA VAL A 162 -4.05 -0.61 12.24
C VAL A 162 -5.54 -0.97 12.23
N GLY A 163 -5.86 -2.01 11.46
CA GLY A 163 -7.23 -2.52 11.38
C GLY A 163 -8.08 -1.83 10.33
N ILE A 164 -8.69 -2.63 9.47
CA ILE A 164 -9.58 -2.15 8.40
C ILE A 164 -11.00 -2.01 8.92
N ILE A 165 -11.48 -2.99 9.70
CA ILE A 165 -12.83 -3.01 10.28
C ILE A 165 -12.84 -2.31 11.64
N LYS A 166 -12.00 -2.79 12.56
CA LYS A 166 -11.81 -2.17 13.88
C LYS A 166 -10.60 -1.25 13.80
N LYS A 167 -10.86 0.04 13.64
CA LYS A 167 -9.83 1.06 13.50
C LYS A 167 -9.16 1.33 14.83
N ARG A 168 -7.86 1.18 14.87
CA ARG A 168 -7.05 1.43 16.06
C ARG A 168 -5.82 2.25 15.67
N ILE A 169 -5.46 3.19 16.53
CA ILE A 169 -4.19 3.89 16.46
C ILE A 169 -3.36 3.44 17.66
N ILE A 170 -2.12 3.10 17.44
CA ILE A 170 -1.20 2.68 18.48
C ILE A 170 -0.04 3.64 18.48
N ILE A 171 0.25 4.22 19.63
CA ILE A 171 1.38 5.12 19.83
C ILE A 171 2.40 4.48 20.77
N PRO A 172 3.71 4.71 20.57
CA PRO A 172 4.73 4.30 21.53
C PRO A 172 4.51 4.96 22.88
N LYS A 173 4.75 4.22 23.98
CA LYS A 173 4.64 4.74 25.34
C LYS A 173 5.84 5.64 25.64
N ARG A 174 5.64 6.95 25.51
CA ARG A 174 6.62 8.01 25.80
C ARG A 174 5.91 9.33 26.04
N GLU A 175 6.64 10.30 26.57
CA GLU A 175 6.10 11.65 26.74
C GLU A 175 6.00 12.38 25.40
N TYR A 176 4.84 12.99 25.18
CA TYR A 176 4.56 13.82 24.02
C TYR A 176 3.98 15.16 24.47
N THR A 177 4.32 16.22 23.77
CA THR A 177 3.61 17.48 23.93
C THR A 177 2.21 17.41 23.30
N ASP A 178 1.29 18.24 23.70
CA ASP A 178 -0.08 18.28 23.16
C ASP A 178 -0.07 18.50 21.64
N ASN A 179 0.83 19.36 21.13
CA ASN A 179 1.01 19.57 19.70
C ASN A 179 1.53 18.33 18.97
N GLN A 180 2.43 17.55 19.59
CA GLN A 180 2.91 16.30 19.01
C GLN A 180 1.81 15.26 18.93
N ILE A 181 1.02 15.09 20.01
CA ILE A 181 -0.12 14.18 20.01
C ILE A 181 -1.12 14.57 18.93
N TYR A 182 -1.47 15.86 18.84
CA TYR A 182 -2.36 16.35 17.77
C TYR A 182 -1.85 16.02 16.38
N ASN A 183 -0.60 16.31 16.08
CA ASN A 183 0.01 16.08 14.76
C ASN A 183 0.09 14.59 14.41
N ILE A 184 0.45 13.74 15.38
CA ILE A 184 0.50 12.28 15.22
C ILE A 184 -0.91 11.74 14.93
N LEU A 185 -1.89 12.11 15.75
CA LEU A 185 -3.26 11.65 15.57
C LEU A 185 -3.87 12.15 14.26
N LEU A 186 -3.58 13.39 13.88
CA LEU A 186 -4.01 13.94 12.60
C LEU A 186 -3.45 13.12 11.43
N HIS A 187 -2.16 12.78 11.46
CA HIS A 187 -1.52 11.95 10.44
C HIS A 187 -2.16 10.56 10.36
N GLU A 188 -2.25 9.85 11.48
CA GLU A 188 -2.80 8.49 11.51
C GLU A 188 -4.30 8.45 11.15
N MET A 189 -5.08 9.44 11.59
CA MET A 189 -6.49 9.56 11.22
C MET A 189 -6.67 9.89 9.73
N THR A 190 -5.74 10.61 9.13
CA THR A 190 -5.75 10.90 7.70
C THR A 190 -5.62 9.61 6.87
N HIS A 191 -4.82 8.64 7.30
CA HIS A 191 -4.74 7.33 6.66
C HIS A 191 -6.09 6.60 6.66
N PHE A 192 -6.84 6.65 7.77
CA PHE A 192 -8.20 6.09 7.81
C PHE A 192 -9.19 6.87 6.96
N HIS A 193 -9.08 8.21 6.94
CA HIS A 193 -9.95 9.06 6.13
C HIS A 193 -9.79 8.77 4.63
N ASN A 194 -8.55 8.63 4.18
CA ASN A 194 -8.18 8.41 2.78
C ASN A 194 -8.26 6.94 2.34
N TYR A 195 -8.63 6.00 3.22
CA TYR A 195 -8.65 4.55 2.95
C TYR A 195 -7.29 3.95 2.55
N ASP A 196 -6.19 4.54 3.03
CA ASP A 196 -4.83 4.13 2.67
C ASP A 196 -4.55 2.67 3.03
N LEU A 197 -5.06 2.18 4.17
CA LEU A 197 -4.87 0.79 4.59
C LEU A 197 -5.51 -0.20 3.61
N HIS A 198 -6.65 0.17 2.99
CA HIS A 198 -7.31 -0.68 1.99
C HIS A 198 -6.48 -0.76 0.71
N ILE A 199 -5.92 0.38 0.28
CA ILE A 199 -5.07 0.46 -0.91
C ILE A 199 -3.77 -0.32 -0.67
N LYS A 200 -3.14 -0.16 0.50
CA LYS A 200 -1.95 -0.93 0.92
C LYS A 200 -2.23 -2.43 0.93
N LEU A 201 -3.40 -2.85 1.46
CA LEU A 201 -3.79 -4.27 1.46
C LEU A 201 -3.95 -4.81 0.03
N LEU A 202 -4.67 -4.08 -0.84
CA LEU A 202 -4.87 -4.47 -2.24
C LEU A 202 -3.53 -4.63 -2.96
N GLY A 203 -2.63 -3.66 -2.83
CA GLY A 203 -1.28 -3.73 -3.41
C GLY A 203 -0.47 -4.91 -2.89
N LYS A 204 -0.59 -5.24 -1.60
CA LYS A 204 0.09 -6.41 -1.01
C LYS A 204 -0.45 -7.73 -1.55
N ILE A 205 -1.77 -7.85 -1.72
CA ILE A 205 -2.40 -9.00 -2.36
C ILE A 205 -1.88 -9.17 -3.79
N CYS A 206 -1.79 -8.07 -4.56
CA CYS A 206 -1.19 -8.10 -5.90
C CYS A 206 0.25 -8.61 -5.88
N CYS A 207 1.09 -8.17 -4.92
CA CYS A 207 2.45 -8.69 -4.77
C CYS A 207 2.49 -10.19 -4.42
N CYS A 208 1.51 -10.70 -3.67
CA CYS A 208 1.42 -12.12 -3.36
C CYS A 208 0.97 -12.95 -4.57
N VAL A 209 0.00 -12.47 -5.34
CA VAL A 209 -0.51 -13.13 -6.55
C VAL A 209 0.54 -13.11 -7.65
N PHE A 210 1.18 -11.96 -7.90
CA PHE A 210 2.22 -11.78 -8.92
C PHE A 210 3.62 -11.80 -8.31
N TRP A 211 3.84 -12.78 -7.43
CA TRP A 211 5.08 -12.93 -6.65
C TRP A 211 6.36 -12.98 -7.49
N TRP A 212 6.25 -13.42 -8.73
CA TRP A 212 7.35 -13.53 -9.69
C TRP A 212 7.61 -12.23 -10.49
N ASN A 213 6.68 -11.27 -10.46
CA ASN A 213 6.81 -10.01 -11.22
C ASN A 213 7.45 -8.91 -10.36
N PRO A 214 8.70 -8.48 -10.64
CA PRO A 214 9.37 -7.44 -9.86
C PRO A 214 8.69 -6.08 -9.96
N LEU A 215 7.95 -5.80 -11.05
CA LEU A 215 7.24 -4.54 -11.22
C LEU A 215 6.10 -4.38 -10.22
N SER A 216 5.47 -5.47 -9.77
CA SER A 216 4.44 -5.42 -8.73
C SER A 216 4.99 -4.86 -7.41
N TYR A 217 6.21 -5.26 -7.04
CA TYR A 217 6.89 -4.77 -5.84
C TYR A 217 7.36 -3.32 -6.00
N LEU A 218 7.87 -2.96 -7.19
CA LEU A 218 8.28 -1.59 -7.50
C LEU A 218 7.11 -0.62 -7.36
N ILE A 219 5.98 -0.92 -8.00
CA ILE A 219 4.79 -0.09 -7.94
C ILE A 219 4.19 -0.06 -6.53
N PHE A 220 4.22 -1.16 -5.81
CA PHE A 220 3.77 -1.20 -4.44
C PHE A 220 4.60 -0.28 -3.53
N LYS A 221 5.93 -0.24 -3.73
CA LYS A 221 6.83 0.68 -3.03
C LYS A 221 6.51 2.13 -3.37
N ASP A 222 6.42 2.46 -4.67
CA ASP A 222 6.10 3.80 -5.14
C ASP A 222 4.74 4.29 -4.63
N MET A 223 3.75 3.40 -4.62
CA MET A 223 2.43 3.69 -4.08
C MET A 223 2.49 4.01 -2.57
N ASN A 224 3.24 3.22 -1.78
CA ASN A 224 3.36 3.49 -0.35
C ASN A 224 3.95 4.87 -0.08
N GLN A 225 5.04 5.24 -0.78
CA GLN A 225 5.64 6.57 -0.67
C GLN A 225 4.65 7.68 -1.09
N PHE A 226 3.91 7.45 -2.17
CA PHE A 226 2.86 8.37 -2.62
C PHE A 226 1.75 8.55 -1.58
N LEU A 227 1.31 7.47 -0.92
CA LEU A 227 0.29 7.53 0.12
C LEU A 227 0.74 8.34 1.34
N GLU A 228 2.03 8.24 1.73
CA GLU A 228 2.59 9.07 2.80
C GLU A 228 2.57 10.56 2.42
N ILE A 229 3.03 10.91 1.22
CA ILE A 229 2.99 12.29 0.71
C ILE A 229 1.55 12.82 0.65
N ARG A 230 0.62 12.00 0.16
CA ARG A 230 -0.81 12.35 0.11
C ARG A 230 -1.37 12.58 1.51
N CYS A 231 -1.00 11.74 2.47
CA CYS A 231 -1.40 11.87 3.87
C CYS A 231 -0.91 13.21 4.43
N ASP A 232 0.38 13.51 4.28
CA ASP A 232 0.97 14.76 4.74
C ASP A 232 0.28 15.99 4.13
N LEU A 233 0.14 16.02 2.80
CA LEU A 233 -0.51 17.15 2.11
C LEU A 233 -1.96 17.35 2.57
N SER A 234 -2.67 16.26 2.85
CA SER A 234 -4.03 16.32 3.42
C SER A 234 -4.02 16.86 4.85
N ALA A 235 -3.03 16.46 5.65
CA ALA A 235 -2.88 16.92 7.04
C ALA A 235 -2.55 18.40 7.10
N VAL A 236 -1.60 18.87 6.27
CA VAL A 236 -1.12 20.26 6.31
C VAL A 236 -1.96 21.26 5.51
N ARG A 237 -2.99 20.80 4.80
CA ARG A 237 -3.76 21.59 3.83
C ARG A 237 -4.27 22.95 4.35
N PHE A 238 -4.61 23.03 5.63
CA PHE A 238 -5.17 24.23 6.26
C PHE A 238 -4.28 24.78 7.36
N MET A 239 -3.02 24.39 7.40
CA MET A 239 -2.03 24.83 8.37
C MET A 239 -1.32 26.08 7.90
N SER A 240 -1.05 26.99 8.84
CA SER A 240 -0.12 28.09 8.66
C SER A 240 1.32 27.57 8.50
N ASN A 241 2.23 28.40 8.02
CA ASN A 241 3.65 28.02 7.85
C ASN A 241 4.29 27.59 9.19
N MET A 242 3.89 28.19 10.30
CA MET A 242 4.38 27.82 11.63
C MET A 242 3.87 26.43 12.04
N GLU A 243 2.59 26.17 11.86
CA GLU A 243 2.01 24.85 12.14
C GLU A 243 2.59 23.74 11.24
N LYS A 244 2.85 24.04 9.96
CA LYS A 244 3.55 23.10 9.05
C LYS A 244 4.96 22.77 9.57
N ALA A 245 5.70 23.78 10.06
CA ALA A 245 7.02 23.56 10.63
C ALA A 245 6.95 22.69 11.89
N ASP A 246 5.97 22.87 12.76
CA ASP A 246 5.78 22.05 13.96
C ASP A 246 5.32 20.63 13.62
N TYR A 247 4.48 20.47 12.59
CA TYR A 247 4.12 19.16 12.04
C TYR A 247 5.36 18.41 11.52
N LEU A 248 6.20 19.06 10.73
CA LEU A 248 7.45 18.47 10.23
C LEU A 248 8.41 18.09 11.35
N LYS A 249 8.59 18.96 12.37
CA LYS A 249 9.39 18.63 13.57
C LYS A 249 8.86 17.41 14.28
N THR A 250 7.52 17.27 14.39
CA THR A 250 6.90 16.09 15.00
C THR A 250 7.24 14.82 14.24
N ILE A 251 7.12 14.81 12.90
CA ILE A 251 7.48 13.65 12.07
C ILE A 251 8.96 13.28 12.26
N VAL A 252 9.87 14.27 12.25
CA VAL A 252 11.30 14.01 12.50
C VAL A 252 11.52 13.40 13.87
N SER A 253 10.91 13.95 14.92
CA SER A 253 11.07 13.46 16.29
C SER A 253 10.59 12.02 16.45
N VAL A 254 9.51 11.65 15.77
CA VAL A 254 9.00 10.27 15.73
C VAL A 254 10.02 9.33 15.11
N LEU A 255 10.63 9.71 14.00
CA LEU A 255 11.55 8.87 13.23
C LEU A 255 12.96 8.80 13.84
N GLN A 256 13.45 9.87 14.45
CA GLN A 256 14.74 9.88 15.16
C GLN A 256 14.77 8.92 16.34
N ASN A 257 13.63 8.69 16.96
CA ASN A 257 13.49 7.78 18.09
C ASN A 257 13.41 6.28 17.69
N VAL A 258 13.48 5.98 16.39
CA VAL A 258 13.51 4.59 15.91
C VAL A 258 14.90 4.01 16.15
N ASN A 259 14.99 3.01 17.03
CA ASN A 259 16.22 2.31 17.25
C ASN A 259 16.51 1.36 16.08
N LYS A 260 17.42 1.76 15.18
CA LYS A 260 17.75 1.01 13.94
C LYS A 260 18.16 -0.44 14.17
N LYS A 261 18.73 -0.78 15.35
CA LYS A 261 19.18 -2.14 15.69
C LYS A 261 18.03 -3.10 16.00
N ASN A 262 16.91 -2.61 16.50
CA ASN A 262 15.74 -3.41 16.92
C ASN A 262 14.53 -3.21 15.99
N TYR A 263 14.68 -2.40 14.96
CA TYR A 263 13.62 -2.17 14.00
C TYR A 263 13.55 -3.34 13.04
N THR A 264 12.72 -4.31 13.37
CA THR A 264 12.33 -5.34 12.41
C THR A 264 11.16 -4.77 11.58
N PRO A 265 11.30 -4.62 10.26
CA PRO A 265 10.25 -4.08 9.39
C PRO A 265 9.02 -5.01 9.26
N ASN A 266 8.86 -5.93 10.20
CA ASN A 266 7.77 -6.92 10.21
C ASN A 266 6.38 -6.34 10.57
N TYR A 267 6.29 -5.06 10.92
CA TYR A 267 5.02 -4.37 11.17
C TYR A 267 4.33 -3.86 9.89
N SER A 268 4.48 -4.56 8.88
CA SER A 268 4.52 -4.24 7.46
C SER A 268 3.22 -4.00 6.72
N ILE A 269 2.10 -3.71 7.31
CA ILE A 269 0.99 -3.06 6.57
C ILE A 269 1.04 -1.54 6.75
N ALA A 270 1.61 -1.07 7.86
CA ALA A 270 1.75 0.34 8.16
C ALA A 270 3.16 0.90 7.81
N THR A 271 4.21 0.05 7.87
CA THR A 271 5.61 0.52 7.74
C THR A 271 6.40 -0.37 6.77
N LEU A 272 6.00 -0.42 5.51
CA LEU A 272 6.74 -1.14 4.47
C LEU A 272 7.82 -0.22 3.88
N ASP A 273 8.90 0.01 4.55
CA ASP A 273 10.26 0.10 4.03
C ASP A 273 11.24 0.78 5.01
N GLY A 274 12.09 0.02 5.66
CA GLY A 274 13.14 0.55 6.53
C GLY A 274 14.42 1.01 5.80
N GLY A 275 14.46 0.95 4.47
CA GLY A 275 15.69 1.20 3.71
C GLY A 275 15.78 2.53 2.96
N ALA A 276 14.67 3.25 2.82
CA ALA A 276 14.61 4.49 2.07
C ALA A 276 14.28 5.72 2.94
N LEU A 277 14.28 5.54 4.26
CA LEU A 277 13.72 6.49 5.24
C LEU A 277 14.22 7.93 5.04
N GLU A 278 15.50 8.13 4.77
CA GLU A 278 16.10 9.45 4.66
C GLU A 278 15.74 10.18 3.36
N LYS A 279 15.75 9.46 2.23
CA LYS A 279 15.35 10.04 0.94
C LYS A 279 13.85 10.33 0.88
N ASP A 280 13.04 9.43 1.42
CA ASP A 280 11.59 9.59 1.48
C ASP A 280 11.20 10.76 2.36
N LEU A 281 11.92 10.98 3.47
CA LEU A 281 11.75 12.14 4.33
C LEU A 281 12.09 13.44 3.60
N LEU A 282 13.24 13.50 2.91
CA LEU A 282 13.65 14.69 2.16
C LEU A 282 12.61 15.05 1.08
N GLU A 283 12.05 14.05 0.39
CA GLU A 283 10.98 14.24 -0.58
C GLU A 283 9.73 14.84 0.10
N ARG A 284 9.26 14.26 1.23
CA ARG A 284 8.12 14.75 2.02
C ARG A 284 8.34 16.20 2.47
N PHE A 285 9.53 16.51 3.03
CA PHE A 285 9.88 17.89 3.44
C PHE A 285 9.83 18.88 2.28
N THR A 286 10.44 18.51 1.16
CA THR A 286 10.50 19.38 -0.03
C THR A 286 9.10 19.69 -0.56
N ILE A 287 8.20 18.71 -0.54
CA ILE A 287 6.83 18.87 -1.03
C ILE A 287 6.00 19.71 -0.06
N ILE A 288 6.09 19.45 1.25
CA ILE A 288 5.33 20.19 2.27
C ILE A 288 5.79 21.66 2.32
N SER A 289 7.09 21.93 2.18
CA SER A 289 7.61 23.30 2.19
C SER A 289 7.18 24.13 0.98
N LYS A 290 6.79 23.48 -0.13
CA LYS A 290 6.30 24.13 -1.35
C LYS A 290 4.78 24.25 -1.41
N SER A 291 4.06 23.56 -0.52
CA SER A 291 2.59 23.58 -0.45
C SER A 291 2.09 24.71 0.43
#